data_2c0f35382327e0ec03741981ac834252
#
_entry.id   2c0f35382327e0ec03741981ac834252
#
_cell.length_a   1.000
_cell.length_b   1.000
_cell.length_c   1.000
_cell.angle_alpha   90.00
_cell.angle_beta   90.00
_cell.angle_gamma   90.00
#
_symmetry.space_group_name_H-M   'P 1'
#
loop_
_entity.id
_entity.type
_entity.pdbx_description
1 polymer ?
#
loop_
_entity_poly.entity_id
_entity_poly.type
_entity_poly.pdbx_seq_one_letter_code
_entity_poly.pdbx_strand_id
1 'polypeptide(L)'
;MSEYFAKINWARGSDENYIDNKYSRGHEWVFDGGITVQASSSAHVVPLPYSVEANVDPEEAFVASLSSCHMLFFLSVAAKRRYVVDSYVDDAVGIMEKDNDGKISMTKVTLRPYVQFSGGNQPTMAQLKKMH
;
A
#
# COMPACT_ATOMS: atom_id res chain seq x y z
N MET A 1 -7.38 -23.31 -6.50
CA MET A 1 -6.32 -22.30 -6.27
C MET A 1 -6.62 -21.05 -7.08
N SER A 2 -6.43 -19.89 -6.48
CA SER A 2 -6.62 -18.61 -7.16
C SER A 2 -5.27 -18.02 -7.58
N GLU A 3 -5.24 -17.42 -8.76
CA GLU A 3 -4.05 -16.74 -9.27
C GLU A 3 -4.35 -15.26 -9.43
N TYR A 4 -3.35 -14.44 -9.14
CA TYR A 4 -3.43 -12.99 -9.21
C TYR A 4 -2.29 -12.47 -10.08
N PHE A 5 -2.58 -11.54 -10.98
CA PHE A 5 -1.62 -11.10 -11.99
C PHE A 5 -1.36 -9.61 -11.90
N ALA A 6 -0.11 -9.24 -12.16
CA ALA A 6 0.29 -7.87 -12.39
C ALA A 6 1.40 -7.88 -13.43
N LYS A 7 1.34 -6.95 -14.37
CA LYS A 7 2.39 -6.78 -15.37
C LYS A 7 3.15 -5.51 -15.06
N ILE A 8 4.47 -5.63 -14.97
CA ILE A 8 5.35 -4.50 -14.68
C ILE A 8 6.10 -4.14 -15.95
N ASN A 9 5.93 -2.91 -16.42
CA ASN A 9 6.42 -2.42 -17.70
C ASN A 9 7.39 -1.26 -17.49
N TRP A 10 8.64 -1.46 -17.85
CA TRP A 10 9.64 -0.39 -17.89
C TRP A 10 10.40 -0.43 -19.21
N ALA A 11 10.73 0.73 -19.74
CA ALA A 11 11.59 0.85 -20.90
C ALA A 11 12.51 2.06 -20.72
N ARG A 12 13.76 1.91 -21.15
CA ARG A 12 14.72 3.01 -21.15
C ARG A 12 14.30 4.08 -22.16
N GLY A 13 14.36 5.35 -21.78
CA GLY A 13 14.16 6.46 -22.70
C GLY A 13 15.25 6.48 -23.78
N SER A 14 14.90 6.92 -25.00
CA SER A 14 15.82 6.91 -26.13
C SER A 14 17.05 7.80 -25.93
N ASP A 15 16.92 8.83 -25.08
CA ASP A 15 17.99 9.80 -24.80
C ASP A 15 18.79 9.46 -23.55
N GLU A 16 18.42 8.37 -22.86
CA GLU A 16 19.05 8.01 -21.60
C GLU A 16 20.20 7.03 -21.80
N ASN A 17 21.34 7.31 -21.18
CA ASN A 17 22.32 6.29 -20.90
C ASN A 17 21.76 5.41 -19.78
N TYR A 18 22.35 4.26 -19.60
CA TYR A 18 21.89 3.32 -18.57
C TYR A 18 22.97 3.05 -17.53
N ILE A 19 24.18 2.85 -18.02
CA ILE A 19 25.31 2.39 -17.20
C ILE A 19 25.73 3.42 -16.15
N ASP A 20 25.48 4.71 -16.44
CA ASP A 20 25.75 5.81 -15.49
C ASP A 20 24.74 5.90 -14.36
N ASN A 21 23.74 5.03 -14.38
CA ASN A 21 22.64 5.00 -13.41
C ASN A 21 21.71 6.22 -13.47
N LYS A 22 21.82 7.02 -14.51
CA LYS A 22 21.03 8.25 -14.71
C LYS A 22 19.87 8.00 -15.68
N TYR A 23 19.03 7.06 -15.31
CA TYR A 23 17.82 6.74 -16.07
C TYR A 23 16.60 6.92 -15.19
N SER A 24 15.44 7.18 -15.81
CA SER A 24 14.19 7.32 -15.06
C SER A 24 13.71 5.97 -14.53
N ARG A 25 13.25 5.94 -13.29
CA ARG A 25 12.62 4.76 -12.68
C ARG A 25 11.11 4.76 -12.89
N GLY A 26 10.58 5.71 -13.62
CA GLY A 26 9.17 5.73 -14.00
C GLY A 26 8.80 4.49 -14.79
N HIS A 27 7.70 3.84 -14.41
CA HIS A 27 7.22 2.63 -15.07
C HIS A 27 5.72 2.47 -14.82
N GLU A 28 5.16 1.38 -15.27
CA GLU A 28 3.74 1.13 -15.13
C GLU A 28 3.47 -0.25 -14.52
N TRP A 29 2.45 -0.31 -13.70
CA TRP A 29 1.83 -1.56 -13.27
C TRP A 29 0.51 -1.70 -13.98
N VAL A 30 0.33 -2.77 -14.72
CA VAL A 30 -0.89 -3.04 -15.48
C VAL A 30 -1.60 -4.26 -14.87
N PHE A 31 -2.85 -4.07 -14.51
CA PHE A 31 -3.66 -5.12 -13.90
C PHE A 31 -4.65 -5.67 -14.92
N ASP A 32 -5.06 -6.92 -14.74
CA ASP A 32 -5.92 -7.64 -15.68
C ASP A 32 -7.32 -7.05 -15.81
N GLY A 33 -7.76 -6.27 -14.82
CA GLY A 33 -9.03 -5.55 -14.89
C GLY A 33 -9.00 -4.27 -15.72
N GLY A 34 -7.83 -3.89 -16.26
CA GLY A 34 -7.68 -2.71 -17.12
C GLY A 34 -7.11 -1.47 -16.46
N ILE A 35 -6.85 -1.52 -15.15
CA ILE A 35 -6.25 -0.38 -14.44
C ILE A 35 -4.74 -0.37 -14.66
N THR A 36 -4.22 0.80 -15.00
CA THR A 36 -2.79 1.06 -15.09
C THR A 36 -2.40 2.06 -14.00
N VAL A 37 -1.39 1.72 -13.22
CA VAL A 37 -0.85 2.59 -12.17
C VAL A 37 0.52 3.09 -12.61
N GLN A 38 0.70 4.41 -12.58
CA GLN A 38 1.99 5.03 -12.80
C GLN A 38 2.85 4.84 -11.57
N ALA A 39 4.01 4.22 -11.72
CA ALA A 39 4.86 3.81 -10.62
C ALA A 39 6.30 4.28 -10.79
N SER A 40 7.06 4.27 -9.72
CA SER A 40 8.48 4.63 -9.70
C SER A 40 9.09 4.11 -8.41
N SER A 41 10.42 4.12 -8.33
CA SER A 41 11.05 4.03 -7.02
C SER A 41 10.74 5.28 -6.20
N SER A 42 10.79 5.14 -4.88
CA SER A 42 10.65 6.27 -3.96
C SER A 42 11.83 7.24 -4.13
N ALA A 43 11.58 8.53 -3.89
CA ALA A 43 12.64 9.54 -3.84
C ALA A 43 13.62 9.31 -2.69
N HIS A 44 13.24 8.54 -1.68
CA HIS A 44 14.13 8.14 -0.58
C HIS A 44 15.14 7.09 -1.02
N VAL A 45 14.83 6.32 -2.07
CA VAL A 45 15.70 5.23 -2.57
C VAL A 45 16.54 5.74 -3.74
N VAL A 46 15.91 6.46 -4.68
CA VAL A 46 16.58 7.03 -5.85
C VAL A 46 16.27 8.52 -5.90
N PRO A 47 17.31 9.38 -5.94
CA PRO A 47 17.08 10.83 -5.92
C PRO A 47 16.41 11.32 -7.20
N LEU A 48 15.69 12.44 -7.08
CA LEU A 48 15.15 13.15 -8.22
C LEU A 48 16.31 13.67 -9.08
N PRO A 49 16.16 13.76 -10.41
CA PRO A 49 14.96 13.49 -11.21
C PRO A 49 14.83 12.05 -11.69
N TYR A 50 15.62 11.12 -11.15
CA TYR A 50 15.65 9.73 -11.61
C TYR A 50 14.57 8.85 -10.99
N SER A 51 13.87 9.35 -9.97
CA SER A 51 12.58 8.83 -9.53
C SER A 51 11.49 9.83 -9.88
N VAL A 52 10.24 9.38 -9.90
CA VAL A 52 9.07 10.23 -10.16
C VAL A 52 8.24 10.30 -8.88
N GLU A 53 8.34 11.42 -8.18
CA GLU A 53 7.74 11.58 -6.85
C GLU A 53 6.22 11.44 -6.86
N ALA A 54 5.56 11.89 -7.94
CA ALA A 54 4.12 11.83 -8.09
C ALA A 54 3.58 10.41 -8.33
N ASN A 55 4.45 9.47 -8.70
CA ASN A 55 4.06 8.10 -9.00
C ASN A 55 4.06 7.25 -7.72
N VAL A 56 3.35 6.13 -7.78
CA VAL A 56 3.28 5.19 -6.65
C VAL A 56 4.59 4.41 -6.56
N ASP A 57 5.16 4.31 -5.35
CA ASP A 57 6.32 3.46 -5.12
C ASP A 57 5.91 2.12 -4.49
N PRO A 58 6.77 1.09 -4.60
CA PRO A 58 6.44 -0.24 -4.08
C PRO A 58 6.22 -0.27 -2.57
N GLU A 59 6.93 0.57 -1.81
CA GLU A 59 6.84 0.58 -0.35
C GLU A 59 5.47 1.11 0.10
N GLU A 60 5.01 2.23 -0.46
CA GLU A 60 3.67 2.75 -0.12
C GLU A 60 2.56 1.84 -0.65
N ALA A 61 2.78 1.18 -1.79
CA ALA A 61 1.83 0.21 -2.31
C ALA A 61 1.69 -1.00 -1.37
N PHE A 62 2.80 -1.46 -0.79
CA PHE A 62 2.79 -2.53 0.19
C PHE A 62 1.99 -2.13 1.43
N VAL A 63 2.22 -0.93 1.96
CA VAL A 63 1.47 -0.40 3.10
C VAL A 63 -0.01 -0.31 2.76
N ALA A 64 -0.36 0.21 1.59
CA ALA A 64 -1.75 0.32 1.14
C ALA A 64 -2.41 -1.05 1.03
N SER A 65 -1.71 -2.06 0.51
CA SER A 65 -2.26 -3.40 0.36
C SER A 65 -2.54 -4.06 1.71
N LEU A 66 -1.66 -3.90 2.69
CA LEU A 66 -1.87 -4.42 4.04
C LEU A 66 -3.05 -3.75 4.72
N SER A 67 -3.12 -2.43 4.67
CA SER A 67 -4.21 -1.66 5.24
C SER A 67 -5.55 -2.03 4.61
N SER A 68 -5.59 -2.12 3.28
CA SER A 68 -6.79 -2.49 2.53
C SER A 68 -7.27 -3.90 2.90
N CYS A 69 -6.36 -4.86 2.97
CA CYS A 69 -6.69 -6.23 3.33
C CYS A 69 -7.28 -6.31 4.74
N HIS A 70 -6.66 -5.62 5.69
CA HIS A 70 -7.16 -5.55 7.07
C HIS A 70 -8.56 -4.93 7.13
N MET A 71 -8.77 -3.81 6.42
CA MET A 71 -10.08 -3.17 6.36
C MET A 71 -11.16 -4.13 5.85
N LEU A 72 -10.89 -4.85 4.76
CA LEU A 72 -11.87 -5.75 4.16
C LEU A 72 -12.28 -6.86 5.14
N PHE A 73 -11.32 -7.42 5.89
CA PHE A 73 -11.63 -8.38 6.94
C PHE A 73 -12.45 -7.75 8.08
N PHE A 74 -12.04 -6.56 8.51
CA PHE A 74 -12.76 -5.84 9.58
C PHE A 74 -14.21 -5.58 9.18
N LEU A 75 -14.44 -5.09 7.97
CA LEU A 75 -15.79 -4.81 7.48
C LEU A 75 -16.65 -6.07 7.43
N SER A 76 -16.07 -7.19 7.02
CA SER A 76 -16.75 -8.49 7.00
C SER A 76 -17.15 -8.95 8.40
N VAL A 77 -16.25 -8.84 9.37
CA VAL A 77 -16.53 -9.20 10.76
C VAL A 77 -17.60 -8.29 11.36
N ALA A 78 -17.50 -6.98 11.13
CA ALA A 78 -18.49 -6.03 11.62
C ALA A 78 -19.90 -6.35 11.07
N ALA A 79 -20.00 -6.64 9.79
CA ALA A 79 -21.26 -7.01 9.16
C ALA A 79 -21.87 -8.28 9.77
N LYS A 80 -21.05 -9.29 10.02
CA LYS A 80 -21.51 -10.53 10.67
C LYS A 80 -22.04 -10.29 12.06
N ARG A 81 -21.48 -9.34 12.78
CA ARG A 81 -21.93 -8.95 14.13
C ARG A 81 -23.04 -7.90 14.10
N ARG A 82 -23.51 -7.54 12.90
CA ARG A 82 -24.61 -6.59 12.68
C ARG A 82 -24.29 -5.17 13.16
N TYR A 83 -23.01 -4.80 13.16
CA TYR A 83 -22.59 -3.42 13.31
C TYR A 83 -22.60 -2.76 11.93
N VAL A 84 -23.15 -1.57 11.84
CA VAL A 84 -23.18 -0.82 10.57
C VAL A 84 -22.03 0.16 10.55
N VAL A 85 -21.09 -0.07 9.64
CA VAL A 85 -19.94 0.82 9.44
C VAL A 85 -20.31 1.83 8.35
N ASP A 86 -20.22 3.11 8.67
CA ASP A 86 -20.47 4.18 7.70
C ASP A 86 -19.20 4.61 6.99
N SER A 87 -18.07 4.61 7.69
CA SER A 87 -16.80 4.99 7.09
C SER A 87 -15.64 4.33 7.80
N TYR A 88 -14.56 4.15 7.08
CA TYR A 88 -13.30 3.58 7.57
C TYR A 88 -12.15 4.33 6.93
N VAL A 89 -11.32 4.95 7.73
CA VAL A 89 -10.14 5.68 7.26
C VAL A 89 -8.92 5.20 8.03
N ASP A 90 -7.88 4.83 7.32
CA ASP A 90 -6.62 4.39 7.92
C ASP A 90 -5.48 5.23 7.36
N ASP A 91 -4.83 5.98 8.24
CA ASP A 91 -3.59 6.68 7.92
C ASP A 91 -2.41 5.79 8.28
N ALA A 92 -2.23 4.73 7.50
CA ALA A 92 -1.21 3.73 7.73
C ALA A 92 0.18 4.27 7.43
N VAL A 93 1.18 3.80 8.17
CA VAL A 93 2.57 4.17 7.95
C VAL A 93 3.46 2.94 7.98
N GLY A 94 4.40 2.85 7.03
CA GLY A 94 5.42 1.83 7.00
C GLY A 94 6.80 2.43 7.26
N ILE A 95 7.66 1.66 7.89
CA ILE A 95 9.01 2.08 8.23
C ILE A 95 10.01 1.14 7.56
N MET A 96 10.90 1.73 6.75
CA MET A 96 12.06 1.05 6.17
C MET A 96 13.27 1.35 7.03
N GLU A 97 13.92 0.31 7.53
CA GLU A 97 15.12 0.44 8.36
C GLU A 97 15.96 -0.82 8.24
N LYS A 98 17.16 -0.80 8.81
CA LYS A 98 18.00 -2.00 8.86
C LYS A 98 17.38 -3.03 9.79
N ASP A 99 17.22 -4.25 9.30
CA ASP A 99 16.77 -5.38 10.09
C ASP A 99 17.93 -6.02 10.89
N ASN A 100 17.63 -7.12 11.56
CA ASN A 100 18.63 -7.85 12.36
C ASN A 100 19.80 -8.40 11.54
N ASP A 101 19.60 -8.55 10.23
CA ASP A 101 20.65 -9.04 9.31
C ASP A 101 21.42 -7.86 8.67
N GLY A 102 21.12 -6.63 9.05
CA GLY A 102 21.74 -5.43 8.51
C GLY A 102 21.23 -5.01 7.13
N LYS A 103 20.13 -5.61 6.67
CA LYS A 103 19.51 -5.29 5.38
C LYS A 103 18.37 -4.30 5.57
N ILE A 104 18.20 -3.41 4.59
CA ILE A 104 17.07 -2.48 4.59
C ILE A 104 15.80 -3.24 4.22
N SER A 105 14.82 -3.18 5.10
CA SER A 105 13.54 -3.85 4.89
C SER A 105 12.40 -3.07 5.54
N MET A 106 11.17 -3.39 5.16
CA MET A 106 9.97 -2.87 5.82
C MET A 106 9.81 -3.61 7.14
N THR A 107 10.31 -3.01 8.22
CA THR A 107 10.35 -3.67 9.53
C THR A 107 9.07 -3.49 10.34
N LYS A 108 8.27 -2.48 10.01
CA LYS A 108 7.08 -2.15 10.77
C LYS A 108 6.06 -1.45 9.89
N VAL A 109 4.81 -1.90 9.97
CA VAL A 109 3.66 -1.20 9.40
C VAL A 109 2.68 -0.94 10.53
N THR A 110 2.33 0.32 10.73
CA THR A 110 1.37 0.72 11.74
C THR A 110 0.07 1.13 11.07
N LEU A 111 -1.02 0.47 11.45
CA LEU A 111 -2.37 0.81 11.01
C LEU A 111 -3.01 1.71 12.06
N ARG A 112 -3.70 2.75 11.61
CA ARG A 112 -4.36 3.72 12.49
C ARG A 112 -5.79 3.95 12.01
N PRO A 113 -6.63 2.88 12.03
CA PRO A 113 -7.98 2.97 11.50
C PRO A 113 -8.88 3.82 12.39
N TYR A 114 -9.66 4.66 11.74
CA TYR A 114 -10.74 5.42 12.36
C TYR A 114 -12.04 4.98 11.70
N VAL A 115 -12.95 4.40 12.51
CA VAL A 115 -14.16 3.77 12.02
C VAL A 115 -15.38 4.49 12.60
N GLN A 116 -16.32 4.88 11.74
CA GLN A 116 -17.59 5.46 12.18
C GLN A 116 -18.69 4.44 11.99
N PHE A 117 -19.49 4.29 13.02
CA PHE A 117 -20.64 3.38 13.04
C PHE A 117 -21.95 4.17 13.17
N SER A 118 -23.04 3.57 12.71
CA SER A 118 -24.40 4.09 12.93
C SER A 118 -25.32 2.97 13.39
N GLY A 119 -26.56 3.34 13.72
CA GLY A 119 -27.57 2.38 14.17
C GLY A 119 -27.55 2.15 15.68
N GLY A 120 -28.48 1.32 16.14
CA GLY A 120 -28.63 1.05 17.58
C GLY A 120 -27.68 0.00 18.12
N ASN A 121 -27.07 -0.81 17.26
CA ASN A 121 -26.13 -1.85 17.65
C ASN A 121 -24.72 -1.40 17.32
N GLN A 122 -23.99 -0.95 18.33
CA GLN A 122 -22.62 -0.47 18.13
C GLN A 122 -21.67 -1.22 19.07
N PRO A 123 -20.43 -1.46 18.63
CA PRO A 123 -19.48 -2.17 19.45
C PRO A 123 -18.98 -1.32 20.62
N THR A 124 -18.71 -2.00 21.75
CA THR A 124 -17.93 -1.39 22.83
C THR A 124 -16.47 -1.27 22.39
N MET A 125 -15.67 -0.49 23.13
CA MET A 125 -14.24 -0.37 22.84
C MET A 125 -13.52 -1.72 22.87
N ALA A 126 -13.90 -2.59 23.82
CA ALA A 126 -13.34 -3.94 23.93
C ALA A 126 -13.69 -4.80 22.72
N GLN A 127 -14.94 -4.72 22.25
CA GLN A 127 -15.38 -5.44 21.05
C GLN A 127 -14.68 -4.92 19.79
N LEU A 128 -14.52 -3.60 19.70
CA LEU A 128 -13.83 -2.96 18.58
C LEU A 128 -12.38 -3.44 18.49
N LYS A 129 -11.66 -3.49 19.62
CA LYS A 129 -10.29 -3.97 19.66
C LYS A 129 -10.17 -5.42 19.19
N LYS A 130 -11.14 -6.27 19.52
CA LYS A 130 -11.12 -7.67 19.10
C LYS A 130 -11.30 -7.85 17.59
N MET A 131 -11.95 -6.89 16.91
CA MET A 131 -12.15 -6.95 15.47
C MET A 131 -10.90 -6.52 14.68
N HIS A 132 -10.03 -5.80 15.32
CA HIS A 132 -8.75 -5.38 14.76
C HIS A 132 -7.63 -6.35 15.14
#